data_179e9f2b901198d2432878b6ff9ec3e9
#
_entry.id   179e9f2b901198d2432878b6ff9ec3e9
#
_cell.length_a   1.000
_cell.length_b   1.000
_cell.length_c   1.000
_cell.angle_alpha   90.00
_cell.angle_beta   90.00
_cell.angle_gamma   90.00
#
_symmetry.space_group_name_H-M   'P 1'
#
loop_
_entity.id
_entity.type
_entity.pdbx_description
1 polymer ?
#
loop_
_entity_poly.entity_id
_entity_poly.type
_entity_poly.pdbx_seq_one_letter_code
_entity_poly.pdbx_strand_id
1 'polypeptide(L)'
;MLKIICTGDSHTWGQGASHVREYFDPDWVAGELRPVNFDTGSYVNQLRRMVESATGSHSCQWIAQELAHLAGCGYAAPCAELDGDFRMTFRGALLRIFLGPQQENVHWILSLDGEDREFVNDPAKSSNDFRILNLHLPEGEHILTLKKRCGTLRLHRLESYSGPAAVINCGIGSCPTFRFRETYWEDYVASLKPDIVLAEAHTINDWLSGDSPETYRKNLASLLTDFQKLGAETVLMTVAPIGGAQRLPQTADDYEAYQTASRLAAKDSGAILCDANAVMKQMIAGMTPEEAFHHLLSDNWHPNDQGHTIYAALLAQSLGQLMKLQIF
;
A
#
# COMPACT_ATOMS: atom_id res chain seq x y z
N MET A 1 9.71 17.39 2.12
CA MET A 1 9.74 15.90 2.24
C MET A 1 9.41 15.30 0.88
N LEU A 2 10.29 14.45 0.34
CA LEU A 2 10.06 13.68 -0.87
C LEU A 2 9.08 12.53 -0.57
N LYS A 3 8.00 12.41 -1.31
CA LYS A 3 6.96 11.41 -1.10
C LYS A 3 7.06 10.32 -2.16
N ILE A 4 7.44 9.13 -1.72
CA ILE A 4 7.58 7.91 -2.52
C ILE A 4 6.41 7.02 -2.15
N ILE A 5 5.47 6.80 -3.07
CA ILE A 5 4.36 5.89 -2.82
C ILE A 5 4.59 4.55 -3.54
N CYS A 6 4.27 3.47 -2.86
CA CYS A 6 4.19 2.13 -3.46
C CYS A 6 2.73 1.78 -3.68
N THR A 7 2.31 1.64 -4.93
CA THR A 7 0.95 1.27 -5.33
C THR A 7 0.92 -0.12 -5.93
N GLY A 8 -0.18 -0.81 -5.80
CA GLY A 8 -0.35 -2.16 -6.32
C GLY A 8 -1.44 -2.91 -5.57
N ASP A 9 -1.43 -4.21 -5.70
CA ASP A 9 -2.41 -5.11 -5.08
C ASP A 9 -1.91 -5.75 -3.77
N SER A 10 -2.24 -7.01 -3.54
CA SER A 10 -1.85 -7.76 -2.34
C SER A 10 -0.33 -7.90 -2.17
N HIS A 11 0.45 -7.90 -3.25
CA HIS A 11 1.91 -7.93 -3.18
C HIS A 11 2.46 -6.64 -2.56
N THR A 12 1.94 -5.49 -2.97
CA THR A 12 2.30 -4.18 -2.39
C THR A 12 1.78 -4.05 -0.96
N TRP A 13 0.57 -4.54 -0.71
CA TRP A 13 0.02 -4.61 0.63
C TRP A 13 0.93 -5.42 1.57
N GLY A 14 1.63 -6.44 1.06
CA GLY A 14 2.64 -7.22 1.77
C GLY A 14 2.22 -8.66 2.07
N GLN A 15 1.19 -9.17 1.39
CA GLN A 15 0.74 -10.56 1.58
C GLN A 15 1.86 -11.54 1.23
N GLY A 16 2.01 -12.56 2.06
CA GLY A 16 3.06 -13.58 1.93
C GLY A 16 4.33 -13.30 2.71
N ALA A 17 4.61 -12.05 3.09
CA ALA A 17 5.73 -11.70 3.94
C ALA A 17 5.56 -12.19 5.39
N SER A 18 6.69 -12.41 6.08
CA SER A 18 6.68 -12.77 7.50
C SER A 18 6.00 -11.68 8.35
N HIS A 19 5.44 -12.11 9.47
CA HIS A 19 4.68 -11.29 10.44
C HIS A 19 3.34 -10.75 9.91
N VAL A 20 3.03 -10.83 8.62
CA VAL A 20 1.70 -10.44 8.12
C VAL A 20 0.61 -11.32 8.71
N ARG A 21 0.87 -12.62 8.92
CA ARG A 21 -0.12 -13.58 9.47
C ARG A 21 -0.51 -13.32 10.92
N GLU A 22 0.35 -12.73 11.73
CA GLU A 22 0.06 -12.42 13.14
C GLU A 22 -1.07 -11.38 13.28
N TYR A 23 -1.33 -10.65 12.21
CA TYR A 23 -2.40 -9.66 12.12
C TYR A 23 -3.61 -10.16 11.31
N PHE A 24 -3.61 -11.43 10.90
CA PHE A 24 -4.75 -12.05 10.23
C PHE A 24 -5.77 -12.52 11.27
N ASP A 25 -6.95 -11.90 11.27
CA ASP A 25 -8.14 -12.46 11.90
C ASP A 25 -8.54 -13.73 11.15
N PRO A 26 -8.69 -14.90 11.83
CA PRO A 26 -9.16 -16.12 11.18
C PRO A 26 -10.55 -15.99 10.54
N ASP A 27 -11.37 -15.04 11.02
CA ASP A 27 -12.72 -14.78 10.53
C ASP A 27 -12.75 -13.73 9.38
N TRP A 28 -11.62 -13.49 8.73
CA TRP A 28 -11.51 -12.50 7.68
C TRP A 28 -12.46 -12.75 6.51
N VAL A 29 -13.24 -11.72 6.17
CA VAL A 29 -14.06 -11.66 4.96
C VAL A 29 -13.26 -10.91 3.89
N ALA A 30 -13.23 -11.44 2.66
CA ALA A 30 -12.56 -10.81 1.52
C ALA A 30 -13.09 -9.38 1.32
N GLY A 31 -12.19 -8.41 1.28
CA GLY A 31 -12.52 -6.99 1.13
C GLY A 31 -12.24 -6.13 2.37
N GLU A 32 -11.99 -6.72 3.54
CA GLU A 32 -11.55 -5.95 4.70
C GLU A 32 -10.09 -5.51 4.51
N LEU A 33 -9.85 -4.20 4.58
CA LEU A 33 -8.50 -3.64 4.55
C LEU A 33 -7.82 -3.91 5.88
N ARG A 34 -6.75 -4.68 5.85
CA ARG A 34 -5.96 -4.99 7.05
C ARG A 34 -4.85 -3.99 7.27
N PRO A 35 -4.46 -3.75 8.53
CA PRO A 35 -3.34 -2.87 8.80
C PRO A 35 -2.07 -3.41 8.15
N VAL A 36 -1.46 -2.63 7.28
CA VAL A 36 -0.09 -2.87 6.85
C VAL A 36 0.80 -2.42 7.98
N ASN A 37 1.25 -3.37 8.81
CA ASN A 37 2.14 -3.07 9.92
C ASN A 37 3.55 -2.78 9.40
N PHE A 38 4.19 -1.76 9.96
CA PHE A 38 5.55 -1.36 9.61
C PHE A 38 6.62 -2.40 9.96
N ASP A 39 6.29 -3.38 10.80
CA ASP A 39 7.21 -4.43 11.25
C ASP A 39 7.25 -5.65 10.33
N THR A 40 6.37 -5.74 9.33
CA THR A 40 6.35 -6.88 8.42
C THR A 40 7.57 -6.95 7.50
N GLY A 41 7.86 -8.15 6.97
CA GLY A 41 8.90 -8.39 5.98
C GLY A 41 8.57 -7.92 4.56
N SER A 42 7.47 -7.19 4.35
CA SER A 42 7.05 -6.72 3.02
C SER A 42 8.10 -5.85 2.34
N TYR A 43 8.14 -5.89 1.02
CA TYR A 43 9.11 -5.11 0.24
C TYR A 43 8.99 -3.60 0.49
N VAL A 44 7.78 -3.10 0.71
CA VAL A 44 7.55 -1.68 1.00
C VAL A 44 8.20 -1.29 2.32
N ASN A 45 8.08 -2.13 3.36
CA ASN A 45 8.73 -1.89 4.65
C ASN A 45 10.25 -2.02 4.58
N GLN A 46 10.77 -2.93 3.75
CA GLN A 46 12.20 -3.01 3.50
C GLN A 46 12.72 -1.75 2.82
N LEU A 47 12.03 -1.26 1.76
CA LEU A 47 12.35 0.01 1.10
C LEU A 47 12.28 1.19 2.08
N ARG A 48 11.23 1.24 2.91
CA ARG A 48 11.08 2.28 3.93
C ARG A 48 12.31 2.34 4.83
N ARG A 49 12.72 1.20 5.41
CA ARG A 49 13.91 1.13 6.26
C ARG A 49 15.19 1.53 5.54
N MET A 50 15.36 1.15 4.27
CA MET A 50 16.52 1.55 3.45
C MET A 50 16.55 3.06 3.24
N VAL A 51 15.42 3.67 2.87
CA VAL A 51 15.31 5.12 2.65
C VAL A 51 15.49 5.89 3.96
N GLU A 52 14.89 5.45 5.05
CA GLU A 52 15.07 6.04 6.38
C GLU A 52 16.55 6.03 6.82
N SER A 53 17.21 4.90 6.63
CA SER A 53 18.65 4.76 6.92
C SER A 53 19.51 5.70 6.08
N ALA A 54 19.20 5.84 4.79
CA ALA A 54 19.99 6.66 3.86
C ALA A 54 19.75 8.17 4.03
N THR A 55 18.57 8.58 4.49
CA THR A 55 18.15 9.99 4.52
C THR A 55 18.02 10.58 5.92
N GLY A 56 18.04 9.78 6.96
CA GLY A 56 17.70 10.20 8.33
C GLY A 56 16.21 10.50 8.52
N SER A 57 15.36 10.02 7.61
CA SER A 57 13.90 10.10 7.77
C SER A 57 13.41 9.12 8.82
N HIS A 58 12.20 9.35 9.31
CA HIS A 58 11.58 8.47 10.30
C HIS A 58 10.07 8.41 10.08
N SER A 59 9.49 7.23 10.27
CA SER A 59 8.04 7.04 10.25
C SER A 59 7.58 6.27 11.48
N CYS A 60 6.40 6.63 11.96
CA CYS A 60 5.72 5.95 13.05
C CYS A 60 4.34 5.49 12.60
N GLN A 61 3.91 4.37 13.14
CA GLN A 61 2.57 3.84 12.96
C GLN A 61 1.97 3.51 14.32
N TRP A 62 0.69 3.81 14.49
CA TRP A 62 -0.12 3.39 15.63
C TRP A 62 -1.29 2.59 15.09
N ILE A 63 -1.32 1.31 15.40
CA ILE A 63 -2.42 0.40 14.99
C ILE A 63 -3.60 0.49 15.96
N ALA A 64 -4.73 -0.05 15.57
CA ALA A 64 -5.99 0.07 16.31
C ALA A 64 -5.91 -0.39 17.79
N GLN A 65 -5.19 -1.47 18.08
CA GLN A 65 -5.00 -1.96 19.46
C GLN A 65 -4.23 -0.96 20.32
N GLU A 66 -3.17 -0.37 19.79
CA GLU A 66 -2.38 0.66 20.48
C GLU A 66 -3.21 1.93 20.67
N LEU A 67 -3.97 2.34 19.66
CA LEU A 67 -4.86 3.49 19.73
C LEU A 67 -5.97 3.29 20.75
N ALA A 68 -6.57 2.10 20.81
CA ALA A 68 -7.56 1.76 21.83
C ALA A 68 -6.96 1.82 23.25
N HIS A 69 -5.74 1.32 23.42
CA HIS A 69 -5.04 1.41 24.70
C HIS A 69 -4.72 2.87 25.10
N LEU A 70 -4.17 3.66 24.16
CA LEU A 70 -3.83 5.07 24.39
C LEU A 70 -5.07 5.92 24.69
N ALA A 71 -6.20 5.62 24.04
CA ALA A 71 -7.46 6.32 24.23
C ALA A 71 -8.27 5.83 25.46
N GLY A 72 -7.91 4.67 26.03
CA GLY A 72 -8.71 4.02 27.07
C GLY A 72 -10.10 3.62 26.59
N CYS A 73 -10.24 3.18 25.33
CA CYS A 73 -11.51 2.88 24.68
C CYS A 73 -11.59 1.40 24.21
N GLY A 74 -12.74 1.02 23.65
CA GLY A 74 -12.99 -0.32 23.10
C GLY A 74 -12.16 -0.60 21.85
N TYR A 75 -11.94 -1.88 21.59
CA TYR A 75 -11.40 -2.39 20.35
C TYR A 75 -12.39 -3.38 19.73
N ALA A 76 -12.84 -3.08 18.53
CA ALA A 76 -13.64 -3.99 17.72
C ALA A 76 -12.90 -4.17 16.38
N ALA A 77 -12.27 -5.34 16.21
CA ALA A 77 -11.43 -5.61 15.04
C ALA A 77 -12.13 -5.18 13.73
N PRO A 78 -11.42 -4.43 12.85
CA PRO A 78 -10.01 -4.02 12.95
C PRO A 78 -9.82 -2.58 13.49
N CYS A 79 -10.74 -2.01 14.26
CA CYS A 79 -10.73 -0.61 14.68
C CYS A 79 -10.71 -0.41 16.20
N ALA A 80 -10.06 0.68 16.65
CA ALA A 80 -10.32 1.29 17.94
C ALA A 80 -11.66 2.05 17.86
N GLU A 81 -12.52 1.90 18.87
CA GLU A 81 -13.83 2.55 18.95
C GLU A 81 -13.74 3.71 19.93
N LEU A 82 -13.41 4.91 19.43
CA LEU A 82 -13.30 6.11 20.25
C LEU A 82 -14.68 6.58 20.67
N ASP A 83 -14.94 6.60 21.96
CA ASP A 83 -16.18 7.05 22.59
C ASP A 83 -16.00 8.31 23.44
N GLY A 84 -14.84 8.89 23.48
CA GLY A 84 -14.46 10.12 24.17
C GLY A 84 -13.35 10.85 23.41
N ASP A 85 -13.04 12.07 23.87
CA ASP A 85 -11.98 12.86 23.26
C ASP A 85 -10.63 12.12 23.31
N PHE A 86 -9.88 12.20 22.24
CA PHE A 86 -8.56 11.61 22.10
C PHE A 86 -7.53 12.68 21.79
N ARG A 87 -6.37 12.60 22.41
CA ARG A 87 -5.26 13.53 22.16
C ARG A 87 -3.93 12.79 22.14
N MET A 88 -3.10 13.10 21.16
CA MET A 88 -1.73 12.62 21.08
C MET A 88 -0.78 13.66 20.50
N THR A 89 0.49 13.53 20.84
CA THR A 89 1.59 14.28 20.22
C THR A 89 2.32 13.37 19.24
N PHE A 90 2.68 13.88 18.08
CA PHE A 90 3.48 13.17 17.09
C PHE A 90 4.46 14.12 16.41
N ARG A 91 5.47 13.58 15.74
CA ARG A 91 6.40 14.33 14.91
C ARG A 91 6.23 13.95 13.45
N GLY A 92 6.22 14.95 12.54
CA GLY A 92 6.16 14.67 11.11
C GLY A 92 5.87 15.88 10.25
N ALA A 93 5.92 15.67 8.94
CA ALA A 93 5.45 16.61 7.91
C ALA A 93 4.24 16.03 7.13
N LEU A 94 3.88 14.77 7.40
CA LEU A 94 2.67 14.13 6.89
C LEU A 94 2.07 13.27 7.99
N LEU A 95 0.78 13.46 8.25
CA LEU A 95 -0.04 12.56 9.08
C LEU A 95 -1.11 11.93 8.20
N ARG A 96 -1.23 10.62 8.25
CA ARG A 96 -2.31 9.85 7.62
C ARG A 96 -3.21 9.27 8.69
N ILE A 97 -4.50 9.53 8.58
CA ILE A 97 -5.52 9.03 9.50
C ILE A 97 -6.43 8.07 8.73
N PHE A 98 -6.47 6.81 9.14
CA PHE A 98 -7.29 5.78 8.52
C PHE A 98 -8.55 5.57 9.36
N LEU A 99 -9.68 6.03 8.85
CA LEU A 99 -10.99 5.88 9.47
C LEU A 99 -11.64 4.59 8.97
N GLY A 100 -12.02 3.74 9.88
CA GLY A 100 -12.75 2.51 9.57
C GLY A 100 -14.20 2.79 9.17
N PRO A 101 -14.93 1.75 8.72
CA PRO A 101 -16.35 1.86 8.42
C PRO A 101 -17.13 2.36 9.63
N GLN A 102 -17.92 3.42 9.46
CA GLN A 102 -18.72 4.00 10.52
C GLN A 102 -20.12 3.37 10.54
N GLN A 103 -20.64 3.03 11.71
CA GLN A 103 -21.93 2.32 11.84
C GLN A 103 -23.12 3.26 12.01
N GLU A 104 -22.89 4.51 12.44
CA GLU A 104 -23.92 5.51 12.74
C GLU A 104 -23.45 6.92 12.33
N ASN A 105 -24.32 7.89 12.44
CA ASN A 105 -23.93 9.28 12.22
C ASN A 105 -22.84 9.67 13.21
N VAL A 106 -21.69 10.04 12.68
CA VAL A 106 -20.51 10.44 13.44
C VAL A 106 -20.21 11.89 13.15
N HIS A 107 -20.17 12.70 14.23
CA HIS A 107 -19.75 14.08 14.14
C HIS A 107 -18.61 14.31 15.14
N TRP A 108 -17.46 14.66 14.63
CA TRP A 108 -16.24 14.90 15.38
C TRP A 108 -15.52 16.15 14.90
N ILE A 109 -14.73 16.75 15.77
CA ILE A 109 -13.80 17.81 15.40
C ILE A 109 -12.39 17.23 15.44
N LEU A 110 -11.72 17.27 14.30
CA LEU A 110 -10.30 17.05 14.20
C LEU A 110 -9.60 18.39 14.44
N SER A 111 -8.83 18.49 15.50
CA SER A 111 -8.03 19.67 15.83
C SER A 111 -6.57 19.33 15.68
N LEU A 112 -5.85 20.09 14.87
CA LEU A 112 -4.42 19.95 14.66
C LEU A 112 -3.75 21.26 15.05
N ASP A 113 -2.89 21.23 16.09
CA ASP A 113 -2.23 22.40 16.66
C ASP A 113 -3.19 23.54 17.05
N GLY A 114 -4.42 23.20 17.38
CA GLY A 114 -5.48 24.14 17.73
C GLY A 114 -6.33 24.62 16.55
N GLU A 115 -6.01 24.24 15.32
CA GLU A 115 -6.87 24.48 14.16
C GLU A 115 -7.93 23.39 14.04
N ASP A 116 -9.18 23.76 14.25
CA ASP A 116 -10.31 22.84 14.24
C ASP A 116 -10.87 22.64 12.82
N ARG A 117 -11.14 21.38 12.47
CA ARG A 117 -11.85 20.97 11.25
C ARG A 117 -13.00 20.04 11.64
N GLU A 118 -14.20 20.35 11.21
CA GLU A 118 -15.33 19.45 11.42
C GLU A 118 -15.21 18.22 10.53
N PHE A 119 -15.51 17.07 11.11
CA PHE A 119 -15.63 15.80 10.41
C PHE A 119 -17.02 15.24 10.69
N VAL A 120 -17.83 15.17 9.64
CA VAL A 120 -19.18 14.56 9.69
C VAL A 120 -19.17 13.38 8.72
N ASN A 121 -19.49 12.22 9.24
CA ASN A 121 -19.64 11.01 8.44
C ASN A 121 -21.14 10.68 8.29
N ASP A 122 -21.61 10.63 7.06
CA ASP A 122 -22.94 10.16 6.72
C ASP A 122 -22.90 8.64 6.54
N PRO A 123 -23.59 7.83 7.37
CA PRO A 123 -23.60 6.38 7.25
C PRO A 123 -24.06 5.86 5.89
N ALA A 124 -24.92 6.61 5.19
CA ALA A 124 -25.36 6.24 3.85
C ALA A 124 -24.25 6.29 2.80
N LYS A 125 -23.15 6.96 3.10
CA LYS A 125 -21.93 7.03 2.28
C LYS A 125 -20.80 6.15 2.81
N SER A 126 -20.99 5.49 3.96
CA SER A 126 -19.98 4.58 4.49
C SER A 126 -19.95 3.32 3.62
N SER A 127 -18.96 3.23 2.75
CA SER A 127 -18.56 1.97 2.16
C SER A 127 -17.83 1.12 3.21
N ASN A 128 -17.70 -0.18 3.00
CA ASN A 128 -16.85 -1.04 3.83
C ASN A 128 -15.34 -0.70 3.71
N ASP A 129 -15.01 0.36 2.98
CA ASP A 129 -13.65 0.81 2.73
C ASP A 129 -13.21 1.87 3.76
N PHE A 130 -11.92 1.91 4.08
CA PHE A 130 -11.37 2.95 4.94
C PHE A 130 -11.32 4.29 4.20
N ARG A 131 -11.70 5.34 4.90
CA ARG A 131 -11.43 6.71 4.46
C ARG A 131 -10.08 7.15 5.00
N ILE A 132 -9.24 7.73 4.15
CA ILE A 132 -7.94 8.23 4.53
C ILE A 132 -7.94 9.75 4.50
N LEU A 133 -7.49 10.36 5.59
CA LEU A 133 -7.20 11.78 5.64
C LEU A 133 -5.69 11.96 5.59
N ASN A 134 -5.18 12.56 4.52
CA ASN A 134 -3.78 12.88 4.34
C ASN A 134 -3.54 14.35 4.70
N LEU A 135 -2.87 14.62 5.82
CA LEU A 135 -2.63 15.96 6.34
C LEU A 135 -1.17 16.34 6.13
N HIS A 136 -0.92 17.28 5.22
CA HIS A 136 0.39 17.84 4.96
C HIS A 136 0.67 18.96 5.95
N LEU A 137 1.83 18.90 6.62
CA LEU A 137 2.21 19.77 7.75
C LEU A 137 3.61 20.35 7.53
N PRO A 138 3.97 21.43 8.20
CA PRO A 138 5.37 21.77 8.40
C PRO A 138 6.09 20.62 9.10
N GLU A 139 7.40 20.46 8.89
CA GLU A 139 8.18 19.49 9.66
C GLU A 139 8.26 19.95 11.12
N GLY A 140 7.85 19.12 12.06
CA GLY A 140 7.84 19.49 13.47
C GLY A 140 7.09 18.53 14.38
N GLU A 141 6.96 18.95 15.63
CA GLU A 141 6.11 18.31 16.62
C GLU A 141 4.69 18.90 16.55
N HIS A 142 3.69 18.06 16.55
CA HIS A 142 2.28 18.43 16.39
C HIS A 142 1.39 17.77 17.44
N ILE A 143 0.26 18.40 17.72
CA ILE A 143 -0.77 17.88 18.61
C ILE A 143 -2.04 17.58 17.81
N LEU A 144 -2.38 16.29 17.72
CA LEU A 144 -3.67 15.85 17.21
C LEU A 144 -4.65 15.73 18.37
N THR A 145 -5.83 16.34 18.23
CA THR A 145 -6.97 16.11 19.12
C THR A 145 -8.19 15.75 18.29
N LEU A 146 -8.87 14.67 18.66
CA LEU A 146 -10.14 14.25 18.10
C LEU A 146 -11.20 14.50 19.17
N LYS A 147 -12.10 15.47 18.96
CA LYS A 147 -13.14 15.89 19.94
C LYS A 147 -14.49 15.34 19.50
N LYS A 148 -15.12 14.55 20.35
CA LYS A 148 -16.43 13.98 20.10
C LYS A 148 -17.54 15.04 20.14
N ARG A 149 -18.44 15.01 19.15
CA ARG A 149 -19.74 15.70 19.17
C ARG A 149 -20.87 14.68 19.28
N CYS A 150 -20.88 13.66 18.43
CA CYS A 150 -21.79 12.52 18.56
C CYS A 150 -21.21 11.30 17.83
N GLY A 151 -21.75 10.12 18.13
CA GLY A 151 -21.38 8.85 17.53
C GLY A 151 -20.00 8.34 17.97
N THR A 152 -19.72 7.07 17.69
CA THR A 152 -18.44 6.40 17.97
C THR A 152 -17.55 6.47 16.75
N LEU A 153 -16.37 7.08 16.87
CA LEU A 153 -15.42 7.16 15.78
C LEU A 153 -14.59 5.86 15.71
N ARG A 154 -14.62 5.18 14.58
CA ARG A 154 -13.78 4.02 14.30
C ARG A 154 -12.48 4.43 13.67
N LEU A 155 -11.39 4.22 14.40
CA LEU A 155 -10.05 4.57 13.99
C LEU A 155 -9.23 3.30 13.77
N HIS A 156 -8.83 3.08 12.51
CA HIS A 156 -8.10 1.88 12.14
C HIS A 156 -6.60 1.99 12.44
N ARG A 157 -5.96 3.08 12.02
CA ARG A 157 -4.56 3.38 12.31
C ARG A 157 -4.22 4.84 12.05
N LEU A 158 -3.08 5.25 12.56
CA LEU A 158 -2.41 6.50 12.25
C LEU A 158 -1.00 6.20 11.72
N GLU A 159 -0.54 7.01 10.79
CA GLU A 159 0.84 6.96 10.28
C GLU A 159 1.40 8.38 10.22
N SER A 160 2.59 8.60 10.78
CA SER A 160 3.30 9.87 10.63
C SER A 160 4.65 9.68 9.94
N TYR A 161 5.05 10.67 9.16
CA TYR A 161 6.29 10.66 8.40
C TYR A 161 7.02 11.97 8.61
N SER A 162 8.32 11.87 8.93
CA SER A 162 9.20 13.01 9.19
C SER A 162 10.52 12.89 8.44
N GLY A 163 11.17 14.04 8.22
CA GLY A 163 12.48 14.11 7.56
C GLY A 163 12.39 14.28 6.04
N PRO A 164 13.54 14.08 5.33
CA PRO A 164 13.66 14.41 3.91
C PRO A 164 12.81 13.56 2.97
N ALA A 165 12.50 12.29 3.31
CA ALA A 165 11.77 11.38 2.43
C ALA A 165 10.81 10.47 3.21
N ALA A 166 9.70 10.05 2.56
CA ALA A 166 8.75 9.08 3.09
C ALA A 166 8.47 7.99 2.06
N VAL A 167 8.48 6.73 2.47
CA VAL A 167 7.99 5.59 1.67
C VAL A 167 6.65 5.16 2.25
N ILE A 168 5.62 5.26 1.43
CA ILE A 168 4.22 5.13 1.84
C ILE A 168 3.59 3.93 1.14
N ASN A 169 3.03 3.01 1.91
CA ASN A 169 2.30 1.86 1.37
C ASN A 169 0.88 2.29 0.95
N CYS A 170 0.57 2.09 -0.32
CA CYS A 170 -0.73 2.33 -0.95
C CYS A 170 -1.25 1.07 -1.66
N GLY A 171 -0.80 -0.12 -1.28
CA GLY A 171 -1.28 -1.40 -1.79
C GLY A 171 -2.68 -1.74 -1.29
N ILE A 172 -3.50 -2.33 -2.16
CA ILE A 172 -4.87 -2.74 -1.87
C ILE A 172 -5.05 -4.20 -2.28
N GLY A 173 -5.29 -5.08 -1.30
CA GLY A 173 -5.51 -6.51 -1.58
C GLY A 173 -6.68 -6.76 -2.54
N SER A 174 -6.54 -7.76 -3.40
CA SER A 174 -7.57 -8.18 -4.36
C SER A 174 -8.09 -7.05 -5.28
N CYS A 175 -7.21 -6.12 -5.65
CA CYS A 175 -7.58 -4.92 -6.40
C CYS A 175 -7.05 -4.96 -7.85
N PRO A 176 -7.90 -5.11 -8.87
CA PRO A 176 -7.50 -4.95 -10.26
C PRO A 176 -7.28 -3.46 -10.60
N THR A 177 -6.53 -3.21 -11.68
CA THR A 177 -6.10 -1.88 -12.12
C THR A 177 -7.24 -0.87 -12.25
N PHE A 178 -8.36 -1.28 -12.87
CA PHE A 178 -9.51 -0.39 -13.07
C PHE A 178 -10.14 0.04 -11.74
N ARG A 179 -10.30 -0.91 -10.80
CA ARG A 179 -10.90 -0.64 -9.48
C ARG A 179 -10.00 0.27 -8.64
N PHE A 180 -8.68 0.07 -8.69
CA PHE A 180 -7.73 0.95 -8.00
C PHE A 180 -7.92 2.40 -8.46
N ARG A 181 -8.01 2.62 -9.77
CA ARG A 181 -8.18 3.94 -10.37
C ARG A 181 -9.53 4.58 -10.03
N GLU A 182 -10.62 3.83 -10.07
CA GLU A 182 -11.97 4.36 -9.85
C GLU A 182 -12.31 4.60 -8.39
N THR A 183 -11.82 3.74 -7.49
CA THR A 183 -12.25 3.72 -6.09
C THR A 183 -11.22 4.35 -5.14
N TYR A 184 -9.91 4.08 -5.36
CA TYR A 184 -8.88 4.38 -4.37
C TYR A 184 -7.96 5.55 -4.76
N TRP A 185 -8.12 6.08 -5.98
CA TRP A 185 -7.24 7.10 -6.54
C TRP A 185 -7.06 8.32 -5.64
N GLU A 186 -8.17 8.92 -5.18
CA GLU A 186 -8.10 10.17 -4.42
C GLU A 186 -7.41 9.99 -3.07
N ASP A 187 -7.88 9.03 -2.28
CA ASP A 187 -7.40 8.84 -0.90
C ASP A 187 -5.99 8.24 -0.83
N TYR A 188 -5.64 7.38 -1.78
CA TYR A 188 -4.37 6.65 -1.76
C TYR A 188 -3.27 7.28 -2.59
N VAL A 189 -3.61 8.14 -3.57
CA VAL A 189 -2.63 8.70 -4.51
C VAL A 189 -2.71 10.22 -4.61
N ALA A 190 -3.81 10.76 -5.14
CA ALA A 190 -3.87 12.17 -5.55
C ALA A 190 -3.71 13.12 -4.35
N SER A 191 -4.36 12.84 -3.23
CA SER A 191 -4.26 13.65 -2.01
C SER A 191 -2.84 13.60 -1.37
N LEU A 192 -2.04 12.58 -1.66
CA LEU A 192 -0.65 12.49 -1.21
C LEU A 192 0.28 13.40 -2.02
N LYS A 193 -0.07 13.73 -3.27
CA LYS A 193 0.79 14.49 -4.18
C LYS A 193 2.19 13.88 -4.26
N PRO A 194 2.33 12.66 -4.77
CA PRO A 194 3.60 11.93 -4.77
C PRO A 194 4.63 12.58 -5.69
N ASP A 195 5.90 12.48 -5.32
CA ASP A 195 7.04 12.85 -6.15
C ASP A 195 7.53 11.65 -6.97
N ILE A 196 7.44 10.45 -6.39
CA ILE A 196 7.80 9.19 -7.04
C ILE A 196 6.70 8.16 -6.78
N VAL A 197 6.31 7.42 -7.81
CA VAL A 197 5.39 6.28 -7.72
C VAL A 197 6.13 5.01 -8.13
N LEU A 198 6.21 4.06 -7.20
CA LEU A 198 6.64 2.70 -7.46
C LEU A 198 5.38 1.85 -7.61
N ALA A 199 4.92 1.71 -8.85
CA ALA A 199 3.72 0.96 -9.18
C ALA A 199 4.07 -0.52 -9.37
N GLU A 200 3.49 -1.39 -8.56
CA GLU A 200 3.45 -2.81 -8.85
C GLU A 200 2.32 -3.06 -9.85
N ALA A 201 2.58 -3.91 -10.82
CA ALA A 201 1.59 -4.29 -11.81
C ALA A 201 0.51 -5.19 -11.17
N HIS A 202 -0.75 -4.79 -11.25
CA HIS A 202 -1.91 -5.53 -10.69
C HIS A 202 -2.22 -6.83 -11.47
N THR A 203 -1.21 -7.49 -11.98
CA THR A 203 -1.31 -8.57 -12.98
C THR A 203 -2.21 -9.71 -12.55
N ILE A 204 -2.07 -10.16 -11.29
CA ILE A 204 -2.84 -11.29 -10.75
C ILE A 204 -4.34 -10.95 -10.72
N ASN A 205 -4.68 -9.78 -10.24
CA ASN A 205 -6.09 -9.41 -10.05
C ASN A 205 -6.80 -9.09 -11.36
N ASP A 206 -6.11 -8.47 -12.32
CA ASP A 206 -6.66 -8.25 -13.67
C ASP A 206 -6.83 -9.59 -14.41
N TRP A 207 -5.87 -10.52 -14.29
CA TRP A 207 -5.99 -11.87 -14.84
C TRP A 207 -7.16 -12.65 -14.22
N LEU A 208 -7.30 -12.63 -12.88
CA LEU A 208 -8.40 -13.29 -12.18
C LEU A 208 -9.77 -12.65 -12.46
N SER A 209 -9.79 -11.36 -12.78
CA SER A 209 -11.02 -10.64 -13.19
C SER A 209 -11.49 -11.00 -14.59
N GLY A 210 -10.64 -11.68 -15.38
CA GLY A 210 -10.97 -12.12 -16.74
C GLY A 210 -10.85 -11.00 -17.79
N ASP A 211 -10.23 -9.88 -17.47
CA ASP A 211 -9.88 -8.86 -18.46
C ASP A 211 -8.92 -9.45 -19.50
N SER A 212 -9.06 -9.07 -20.77
CA SER A 212 -8.07 -9.50 -21.76
C SER A 212 -6.71 -8.84 -21.52
N PRO A 213 -5.58 -9.46 -21.91
CA PRO A 213 -4.26 -8.84 -21.79
C PRO A 213 -4.18 -7.44 -22.45
N GLU A 214 -4.93 -7.22 -23.53
CA GLU A 214 -4.99 -5.92 -24.20
C GLU A 214 -5.80 -4.89 -23.40
N THR A 215 -6.90 -5.28 -22.77
CA THR A 215 -7.69 -4.42 -21.87
C THR A 215 -6.86 -4.04 -20.66
N TYR A 216 -6.23 -5.02 -20.03
CA TYR A 216 -5.32 -4.82 -18.92
C TYR A 216 -4.17 -3.86 -19.27
N ARG A 217 -3.49 -4.06 -20.43
CA ARG A 217 -2.43 -3.16 -20.90
C ARG A 217 -2.89 -1.71 -20.99
N LYS A 218 -4.08 -1.46 -21.55
CA LYS A 218 -4.65 -0.11 -21.67
C LYS A 218 -4.98 0.50 -20.32
N ASN A 219 -5.58 -0.28 -19.42
CA ASN A 219 -5.91 0.17 -18.07
C ASN A 219 -4.64 0.54 -17.29
N LEU A 220 -3.62 -0.32 -17.33
CA LEU A 220 -2.35 -0.10 -16.64
C LEU A 220 -1.60 1.11 -17.23
N ALA A 221 -1.49 1.22 -18.57
CA ALA A 221 -0.85 2.38 -19.20
C ALA A 221 -1.57 3.69 -18.85
N SER A 222 -2.90 3.67 -18.76
CA SER A 222 -3.69 4.82 -18.34
C SER A 222 -3.41 5.19 -16.88
N LEU A 223 -3.34 4.23 -15.98
CA LEU A 223 -3.00 4.44 -14.57
C LEU A 223 -1.61 5.06 -14.43
N LEU A 224 -0.60 4.51 -15.12
CA LEU A 224 0.77 5.05 -15.11
C LEU A 224 0.82 6.50 -15.63
N THR A 225 0.06 6.79 -16.69
CA THR A 225 -0.06 8.15 -17.23
C THR A 225 -0.72 9.10 -16.23
N ASP A 226 -1.70 8.63 -15.47
CA ASP A 226 -2.35 9.48 -14.45
C ASP A 226 -1.40 9.81 -13.30
N PHE A 227 -0.51 8.90 -12.88
CA PHE A 227 0.57 9.22 -11.93
C PHE A 227 1.50 10.32 -12.47
N GLN A 228 1.90 10.22 -13.74
CA GLN A 228 2.77 11.22 -14.37
C GLN A 228 2.10 12.60 -14.51
N LYS A 229 0.77 12.64 -14.72
CA LYS A 229 0.00 13.90 -14.72
C LYS A 229 0.00 14.62 -13.37
N LEU A 230 0.24 13.90 -12.26
CA LEU A 230 0.46 14.51 -10.94
C LEU A 230 1.87 15.09 -10.79
N GLY A 231 2.74 14.91 -11.79
CA GLY A 231 4.14 15.32 -11.75
C GLY A 231 5.08 14.28 -11.15
N ALA A 232 4.62 13.06 -10.90
CA ALA A 232 5.42 12.01 -10.29
C ALA A 232 6.30 11.27 -11.31
N GLU A 233 7.55 11.03 -10.95
CA GLU A 233 8.38 10.02 -11.62
C GLU A 233 7.78 8.62 -11.36
N THR A 234 7.62 7.81 -12.41
CA THR A 234 6.89 6.55 -12.29
C THR A 234 7.74 5.36 -12.71
N VAL A 235 7.86 4.39 -11.80
CA VAL A 235 8.48 3.08 -12.03
C VAL A 235 7.38 2.03 -12.01
N LEU A 236 7.30 1.19 -13.04
CA LEU A 236 6.45 0.01 -13.06
C LEU A 236 7.27 -1.23 -12.73
N MET A 237 6.90 -1.96 -11.70
CA MET A 237 7.45 -3.28 -11.37
C MET A 237 6.53 -4.38 -11.86
N THR A 238 7.06 -5.33 -12.65
CA THR A 238 6.35 -6.57 -12.96
C THR A 238 6.37 -7.51 -11.75
N VAL A 239 5.43 -8.47 -11.70
CA VAL A 239 5.26 -9.34 -10.54
C VAL A 239 5.90 -10.71 -10.72
N ALA A 240 6.08 -11.44 -9.61
CA ALA A 240 6.65 -12.78 -9.58
C ALA A 240 5.97 -13.73 -10.58
N PRO A 241 6.69 -14.76 -11.07
CA PRO A 241 6.05 -15.86 -11.78
C PRO A 241 5.11 -16.60 -10.83
N ILE A 242 3.99 -17.12 -11.36
CA ILE A 242 3.07 -17.94 -10.56
C ILE A 242 3.62 -19.35 -10.33
N GLY A 243 3.28 -19.93 -9.16
CA GLY A 243 3.64 -21.30 -8.82
C GLY A 243 2.72 -22.32 -9.48
N GLY A 244 3.33 -23.42 -10.01
CA GLY A 244 2.62 -24.45 -10.78
C GLY A 244 1.87 -25.51 -9.98
N ALA A 245 1.76 -25.43 -8.64
CA ALA A 245 1.25 -26.53 -7.82
C ALA A 245 -0.27 -26.69 -7.81
N GLN A 246 -1.04 -25.64 -8.06
CA GLN A 246 -2.49 -25.73 -8.22
C GLN A 246 -2.87 -25.28 -9.63
N ARG A 247 -3.46 -26.19 -10.39
CA ARG A 247 -4.03 -25.88 -11.70
C ARG A 247 -5.23 -24.97 -11.49
N LEU A 248 -5.02 -23.67 -11.66
CA LEU A 248 -6.12 -22.75 -11.86
C LEU A 248 -6.81 -23.04 -13.20
N PRO A 249 -8.07 -22.66 -13.37
CA PRO A 249 -8.79 -22.83 -14.64
C PRO A 249 -8.08 -22.15 -15.83
N GLN A 250 -7.29 -21.11 -15.54
CA GLN A 250 -6.46 -20.40 -16.49
C GLN A 250 -5.05 -21.02 -16.53
N THR A 251 -4.47 -21.12 -17.71
CA THR A 251 -3.15 -21.74 -17.91
C THR A 251 -2.00 -20.76 -17.56
N ALA A 252 -0.82 -21.31 -17.22
CA ALA A 252 0.37 -20.51 -17.00
C ALA A 252 0.76 -19.67 -18.25
N ASP A 253 0.47 -20.17 -19.44
CA ASP A 253 0.72 -19.50 -20.71
C ASP A 253 -0.13 -18.22 -20.84
N ASP A 254 -1.38 -18.25 -20.41
CA ASP A 254 -2.25 -17.07 -20.39
C ASP A 254 -1.67 -15.98 -19.48
N TYR A 255 -1.14 -16.35 -18.31
CA TYR A 255 -0.54 -15.41 -17.36
C TYR A 255 0.69 -14.69 -17.94
N GLU A 256 1.49 -15.36 -18.77
CA GLU A 256 2.66 -14.75 -19.43
C GLU A 256 2.24 -13.64 -20.41
N ALA A 257 1.07 -13.75 -21.02
CA ALA A 257 0.54 -12.68 -21.85
C ALA A 257 0.27 -11.39 -21.06
N TYR A 258 -0.14 -11.50 -19.78
CA TYR A 258 -0.32 -10.34 -18.91
C TYR A 258 1.02 -9.74 -18.46
N GLN A 259 2.04 -10.55 -18.19
CA GLN A 259 3.38 -10.04 -17.92
C GLN A 259 3.95 -9.28 -19.12
N THR A 260 3.70 -9.78 -20.34
CA THR A 260 4.05 -9.08 -21.58
C THR A 260 3.25 -7.77 -21.73
N ALA A 261 1.97 -7.79 -21.38
CA ALA A 261 1.11 -6.60 -21.38
C ALA A 261 1.62 -5.53 -20.39
N SER A 262 2.11 -5.94 -19.21
CA SER A 262 2.73 -5.02 -18.24
C SER A 262 3.96 -4.32 -18.81
N ARG A 263 4.87 -5.06 -19.47
CA ARG A 263 6.06 -4.49 -20.14
C ARG A 263 5.68 -3.50 -21.24
N LEU A 264 4.65 -3.83 -22.02
CA LEU A 264 4.13 -2.93 -23.07
C LEU A 264 3.46 -1.70 -22.46
N ALA A 265 2.73 -1.82 -21.34
CA ALA A 265 2.12 -0.68 -20.67
C ALA A 265 3.18 0.31 -20.15
N ALA A 266 4.31 -0.18 -19.61
CA ALA A 266 5.45 0.69 -19.25
C ALA A 266 6.00 1.44 -20.47
N LYS A 267 6.17 0.74 -21.60
CA LYS A 267 6.63 1.36 -22.85
C LYS A 267 5.66 2.41 -23.38
N ASP A 268 4.36 2.11 -23.36
CA ASP A 268 3.32 3.01 -23.89
C ASP A 268 3.20 4.30 -23.06
N SER A 269 3.35 4.20 -21.75
CA SER A 269 3.28 5.35 -20.83
C SER A 269 4.62 6.08 -20.69
N GLY A 270 5.74 5.47 -21.08
CA GLY A 270 7.09 6.00 -20.81
C GLY A 270 7.54 5.83 -19.36
N ALA A 271 6.88 4.99 -18.57
CA ALA A 271 7.31 4.66 -17.20
C ALA A 271 8.61 3.83 -17.22
N ILE A 272 9.43 3.99 -16.19
CA ILE A 272 10.64 3.19 -16.01
C ILE A 272 10.23 1.76 -15.68
N LEU A 273 10.74 0.77 -16.42
CA LEU A 273 10.44 -0.64 -16.19
C LEU A 273 11.43 -1.25 -15.18
N CYS A 274 10.90 -1.78 -14.07
CA CYS A 274 11.59 -2.69 -13.14
C CYS A 274 11.08 -4.11 -13.41
N ASP A 275 11.78 -4.88 -14.25
CA ASP A 275 11.29 -6.21 -14.68
C ASP A 275 11.65 -7.31 -13.68
N ALA A 276 10.98 -7.30 -12.51
CA ALA A 276 11.18 -8.29 -11.46
C ALA A 276 10.80 -9.72 -11.92
N ASN A 277 9.80 -9.86 -12.79
CA ASN A 277 9.43 -11.14 -13.36
C ASN A 277 10.59 -11.80 -14.13
N ALA A 278 11.27 -11.03 -14.98
CA ALA A 278 12.41 -11.55 -15.75
C ALA A 278 13.56 -11.94 -14.82
N VAL A 279 13.87 -11.13 -13.82
CA VAL A 279 14.94 -11.45 -12.84
C VAL A 279 14.60 -12.71 -12.06
N MET A 280 13.40 -12.82 -11.51
CA MET A 280 12.97 -13.98 -10.74
C MET A 280 12.96 -15.26 -11.59
N LYS A 281 12.53 -15.20 -12.86
CA LYS A 281 12.63 -16.34 -13.79
C LYS A 281 14.05 -16.80 -14.01
N GLN A 282 15.01 -15.88 -14.11
CA GLN A 282 16.43 -16.24 -14.22
C GLN A 282 16.95 -16.91 -12.94
N MET A 283 16.52 -16.45 -11.77
CA MET A 283 16.95 -17.04 -10.49
C MET A 283 16.46 -18.47 -10.30
N ILE A 284 15.27 -18.78 -10.78
CA ILE A 284 14.69 -20.15 -10.67
C ILE A 284 14.96 -21.02 -11.91
N ALA A 285 15.71 -20.51 -12.89
CA ALA A 285 16.06 -21.28 -14.08
C ALA A 285 16.85 -22.55 -13.70
N GLY A 286 16.32 -23.73 -14.07
CA GLY A 286 16.93 -25.02 -13.74
C GLY A 286 16.45 -25.64 -12.42
N MET A 287 15.65 -24.94 -11.63
CA MET A 287 14.95 -25.51 -10.49
C MET A 287 13.73 -26.33 -10.94
N THR A 288 13.37 -27.33 -10.15
CA THR A 288 12.06 -27.97 -10.32
C THR A 288 10.93 -26.98 -9.97
N PRO A 289 9.68 -27.18 -10.44
CA PRO A 289 8.57 -26.30 -10.09
C PRO A 289 8.34 -26.17 -8.58
N GLU A 290 8.58 -27.24 -7.82
CA GLU A 290 8.44 -27.25 -6.36
C GLU A 290 9.54 -26.41 -5.68
N GLU A 291 10.80 -26.59 -6.10
CA GLU A 291 11.92 -25.79 -5.60
C GLU A 291 11.73 -24.30 -5.92
N ALA A 292 11.34 -23.97 -7.15
CA ALA A 292 11.07 -22.60 -7.58
C ALA A 292 9.96 -21.96 -6.75
N PHE A 293 8.88 -22.72 -6.47
CA PHE A 293 7.78 -22.28 -5.63
C PHE A 293 8.27 -21.92 -4.23
N HIS A 294 8.92 -22.83 -3.53
CA HIS A 294 9.41 -22.60 -2.17
C HIS A 294 10.49 -21.52 -2.08
N HIS A 295 11.21 -21.29 -3.18
CA HIS A 295 12.23 -20.27 -3.22
C HIS A 295 11.66 -18.84 -3.26
N LEU A 296 10.53 -18.61 -3.95
CA LEU A 296 10.00 -17.26 -4.21
C LEU A 296 8.64 -16.97 -3.61
N LEU A 297 7.81 -18.00 -3.36
CA LEU A 297 6.39 -17.82 -3.08
C LEU A 297 6.00 -18.41 -1.72
N SER A 298 4.97 -17.83 -1.12
CA SER A 298 4.30 -18.33 0.10
C SER A 298 3.04 -19.11 -0.21
N ASP A 299 2.43 -18.83 -1.36
CA ASP A 299 1.29 -19.52 -1.96
C ASP A 299 1.39 -19.40 -3.50
N ASN A 300 0.31 -19.70 -4.23
CA ASN A 300 0.37 -19.77 -5.70
C ASN A 300 0.84 -18.51 -6.41
N TRP A 301 0.74 -17.34 -5.79
CA TRP A 301 1.06 -16.03 -6.40
C TRP A 301 1.72 -15.02 -5.48
N HIS A 302 1.60 -15.14 -4.14
CA HIS A 302 2.20 -14.15 -3.26
C HIS A 302 3.66 -14.47 -2.98
N PRO A 303 4.56 -13.47 -3.08
CA PRO A 303 5.95 -13.66 -2.75
C PRO A 303 6.13 -13.99 -1.26
N ASN A 304 7.05 -14.88 -0.94
CA ASN A 304 7.55 -15.07 0.42
C ASN A 304 8.58 -14.00 0.78
N ASP A 305 9.23 -14.08 1.94
CA ASP A 305 10.25 -13.10 2.36
C ASP A 305 11.38 -12.93 1.35
N GLN A 306 11.82 -14.01 0.69
CA GLN A 306 12.84 -13.94 -0.36
C GLN A 306 12.32 -13.18 -1.58
N GLY A 307 11.10 -13.46 -2.03
CA GLY A 307 10.45 -12.75 -3.12
C GLY A 307 10.28 -11.26 -2.81
N HIS A 308 9.84 -10.93 -1.60
CA HIS A 308 9.75 -9.54 -1.15
C HIS A 308 11.12 -8.85 -1.07
N THR A 309 12.18 -9.56 -0.67
CA THR A 309 13.53 -9.00 -0.64
C THR A 309 14.06 -8.70 -2.05
N ILE A 310 13.75 -9.56 -3.03
CA ILE A 310 14.09 -9.30 -4.43
C ILE A 310 13.38 -8.05 -4.95
N TYR A 311 12.08 -7.91 -4.69
CA TYR A 311 11.32 -6.71 -5.05
C TYR A 311 11.94 -5.45 -4.44
N ALA A 312 12.23 -5.48 -3.13
CA ALA A 312 12.85 -4.35 -2.43
C ALA A 312 14.20 -3.96 -3.05
N ALA A 313 15.07 -4.94 -3.34
CA ALA A 313 16.38 -4.69 -3.92
C ALA A 313 16.31 -4.06 -5.32
N LEU A 314 15.44 -4.58 -6.19
CA LEU A 314 15.26 -4.07 -7.54
C LEU A 314 14.66 -2.66 -7.56
N LEU A 315 13.65 -2.41 -6.72
CA LEU A 315 13.06 -1.08 -6.59
C LEU A 315 14.01 -0.08 -5.94
N ALA A 316 14.80 -0.51 -4.95
CA ALA A 316 15.82 0.35 -4.35
C ALA A 316 16.89 0.78 -5.35
N GLN A 317 17.28 -0.10 -6.28
CA GLN A 317 18.19 0.26 -7.37
C GLN A 317 17.57 1.34 -8.28
N SER A 318 16.32 1.19 -8.69
CA SER A 318 15.59 2.17 -9.49
C SER A 318 15.46 3.50 -8.73
N LEU A 319 15.12 3.44 -7.46
CA LEU A 319 14.96 4.59 -6.59
C LEU A 319 16.28 5.33 -6.36
N GLY A 320 17.40 4.60 -6.16
CA GLY A 320 18.72 5.18 -6.03
C GLY A 320 19.14 6.00 -7.25
N GLN A 321 18.80 5.53 -8.45
CA GLN A 321 19.04 6.28 -9.70
C GLN A 321 18.21 7.56 -9.75
N LEU A 322 16.91 7.52 -9.40
CA LEU A 322 16.02 8.68 -9.39
C LEU A 322 16.43 9.71 -8.33
N MET A 323 16.74 9.26 -7.13
CA MET A 323 17.11 10.15 -6.02
C MET A 323 18.57 10.60 -6.07
N LYS A 324 19.40 10.06 -6.97
CA LYS A 324 20.87 10.24 -7.01
C LYS A 324 21.52 9.95 -5.64
N LEU A 325 20.99 8.97 -4.93
CA LEU A 325 21.47 8.49 -3.64
C LEU A 325 22.02 7.07 -3.76
N GLN A 326 23.06 6.77 -2.99
CA GLN A 326 23.44 5.40 -2.71
C GLN A 326 22.52 4.89 -1.59
N ILE A 327 21.52 4.07 -1.96
CA ILE A 327 20.57 3.47 -1.00
C ILE A 327 21.07 2.09 -0.51
N PHE A 328 22.28 1.68 -0.93
CA PHE A 328 22.94 0.42 -0.57
C PHE A 328 24.31 0.68 0.07
#